data_76a3f859a26ef75b04165fb9f0eb5e1f
#
_entry.id   76a3f859a26ef75b04165fb9f0eb5e1f
#
_cell.length_a   1.000
_cell.length_b   1.000
_cell.length_c   1.000
_cell.angle_alpha   90.00
_cell.angle_beta   90.00
_cell.angle_gamma   90.00
#
_symmetry.space_group_name_H-M   'P 1'
#
loop_
_entity.id
_entity.type
_entity.pdbx_description
1 polymer ?
#
loop_
_entity_poly.entity_id
_entity_poly.type
_entity_poly.pdbx_seq_one_letter_code
_entity_poly.pdbx_strand_id
1 'polypeptide(L)'
;MHDVTKLSTCTVLNVIFCTALSACGGSTDSGLKSGDLLVSKSFFDVLAPYSSTYPSQIPIPTDTPAVGARLNRSDCYFVYNYSAPVTPGSGPDPLFSTLWHLANTGQKPPGANTIAAKVGEDLRAVQAWAVNKGEGVKVAVIDDAIEITHNDLVQNIAPFSSFDYTRTTPSAYPLPCIIDDTHGTSVAGIIAARDNNNVGVAGVSPRIQLAAFNALGTGKDIDIADALNRDQALTSIYHNSWGSADNGLLHPADSRFLDAVYRGIRYGRGGKGSIYVFPAGNGGCIYQVGNNCVEENSNFDAYVNSPAVMTVCAVDDQGEQPFYGERGANILVCGPSSNYSDQNSVTTLSVQNGTRSDFGGTSASTPMVSGVIGLMLSANSNLSWRDVRIILAQTARKNDAADSAWVTSSGLHFNDKYGFGVADALAAVNQAKTWTTVGGSNTLKTCDIGTQTVSLAIPDLQSKSAGFNVNCPSITKIEFIEVSFTSVHEYAGDLKIELTSPIGTVSELATARVCKLNGGNTTTDCGDYTDWKFGSVRHLNESASGVWTLKVSDKLAQGSGTWKSWGMRIHGR
;
A
#
# COMPACT_ATOMS: atom_id res chain seq x y z
N MET A 1 -47.48 -2.48 21.02
CA MET A 1 -47.91 -1.73 19.83
C MET A 1 -47.02 -0.50 19.75
N HIS A 2 -46.00 -0.60 19.03
CA HIS A 2 -45.36 0.34 18.10
C HIS A 2 -44.01 -0.20 17.71
N ASP A 3 -44.04 -0.69 16.54
CA ASP A 3 -42.91 -1.13 15.75
C ASP A 3 -42.10 0.11 15.35
N VAL A 4 -40.83 0.15 15.60
CA VAL A 4 -39.90 1.12 15.03
C VAL A 4 -38.71 0.36 14.49
N THR A 5 -38.80 0.03 13.23
CA THR A 5 -37.71 -0.38 12.36
C THR A 5 -36.63 0.71 12.33
N LYS A 6 -35.48 0.45 12.90
CA LYS A 6 -34.25 1.18 12.62
C LYS A 6 -33.59 0.60 11.39
N LEU A 7 -33.79 1.23 10.25
CA LEU A 7 -32.88 1.10 9.11
C LEU A 7 -31.55 1.80 9.48
N SER A 8 -30.53 0.99 9.60
CA SER A 8 -29.14 1.42 9.75
C SER A 8 -28.65 1.93 8.40
N THR A 9 -28.29 3.19 8.36
CA THR A 9 -27.61 3.85 7.26
C THR A 9 -26.16 3.37 7.18
N CYS A 10 -25.90 2.34 6.44
CA CYS A 10 -24.56 1.85 6.14
C CYS A 10 -24.34 1.85 4.60
N THR A 11 -24.65 2.95 3.93
CA THR A 11 -24.73 2.98 2.46
C THR A 11 -23.86 4.05 1.79
N VAL A 12 -22.92 4.69 2.48
CA VAL A 12 -22.23 5.85 1.90
C VAL A 12 -20.75 5.59 1.55
N LEU A 13 -20.11 4.54 2.07
CA LEU A 13 -18.66 4.36 1.83
C LEU A 13 -18.29 3.38 0.71
N ASN A 14 -19.23 2.58 0.21
CA ASN A 14 -18.95 1.59 -0.85
C ASN A 14 -19.03 2.16 -2.29
N VAL A 15 -19.40 3.42 -2.46
CA VAL A 15 -19.61 3.99 -3.81
C VAL A 15 -18.32 4.57 -4.41
N ILE A 16 -17.37 4.99 -3.60
CA ILE A 16 -16.20 5.75 -4.08
C ILE A 16 -15.15 4.85 -4.75
N PHE A 17 -15.00 3.61 -4.33
CA PHE A 17 -14.02 2.69 -4.93
C PHE A 17 -14.52 1.97 -6.21
N CYS A 18 -15.85 1.81 -6.37
CA CYS A 18 -16.42 1.10 -7.53
C CYS A 18 -16.53 1.96 -8.81
N THR A 19 -16.56 3.28 -8.73
CA THR A 19 -16.82 4.10 -9.93
C THR A 19 -15.59 4.42 -10.77
N ALA A 20 -14.40 4.37 -10.21
CA ALA A 20 -13.17 4.64 -10.97
C ALA A 20 -12.71 3.46 -11.85
N LEU A 21 -13.11 2.23 -11.54
CA LEU A 21 -12.72 1.02 -12.27
C LEU A 21 -13.83 0.38 -13.10
N SER A 22 -15.11 0.79 -12.94
CA SER A 22 -16.23 0.24 -13.73
C SER A 22 -16.42 0.90 -15.10
N ALA A 23 -15.65 1.90 -15.47
CA ALA A 23 -15.73 2.58 -16.76
C ALA A 23 -14.95 1.89 -17.90
N CYS A 24 -14.30 0.74 -17.67
CA CYS A 24 -13.71 -0.08 -18.72
C CYS A 24 -14.74 -1.03 -19.34
N GLY A 25 -15.85 -0.48 -19.83
CA GLY A 25 -16.77 -1.13 -20.75
C GLY A 25 -16.24 -1.04 -22.17
N GLY A 26 -15.64 -2.12 -22.67
CA GLY A 26 -15.66 -2.52 -24.06
C GLY A 26 -15.07 -1.57 -25.11
N SER A 27 -13.79 -1.71 -25.41
CA SER A 27 -13.35 -1.69 -26.80
C SER A 27 -12.71 -3.05 -27.10
N THR A 28 -13.39 -3.81 -27.94
CA THR A 28 -12.82 -4.97 -28.64
C THR A 28 -11.70 -4.47 -29.51
N ASP A 29 -10.47 -4.58 -29.06
CA ASP A 29 -9.34 -4.60 -29.96
C ASP A 29 -8.68 -5.98 -29.86
N SER A 30 -8.94 -6.72 -30.93
CA SER A 30 -8.46 -8.05 -31.20
C SER A 30 -6.96 -8.01 -31.45
N GLY A 31 -6.18 -8.69 -30.61
CA GLY A 31 -4.85 -9.01 -31.09
C GLY A 31 -3.73 -9.29 -30.11
N LEU A 32 -3.98 -9.55 -28.84
CA LEU A 32 -2.96 -10.16 -28.00
C LEU A 32 -3.31 -11.63 -27.73
N LYS A 33 -2.60 -12.51 -28.44
CA LYS A 33 -2.65 -13.94 -28.19
C LYS A 33 -2.17 -14.18 -26.76
N SER A 34 -2.93 -14.91 -25.98
CA SER A 34 -2.63 -15.35 -24.61
C SER A 34 -1.42 -16.31 -24.51
N GLY A 35 -0.35 -16.03 -25.28
CA GLY A 35 0.86 -16.84 -25.36
C GLY A 35 2.15 -16.10 -25.07
N ASP A 36 2.13 -14.77 -24.98
CA ASP A 36 3.34 -13.97 -24.77
C ASP A 36 3.55 -13.51 -23.32
N LEU A 37 2.83 -14.10 -22.38
CA LEU A 37 3.01 -13.85 -20.95
C LEU A 37 4.23 -14.59 -20.44
N LEU A 38 5.35 -13.85 -20.48
CA LEU A 38 6.49 -13.98 -19.57
C LEU A 38 7.21 -15.34 -19.57
N VAL A 39 8.11 -15.49 -20.48
CA VAL A 39 9.34 -16.23 -20.22
C VAL A 39 9.86 -15.78 -18.86
N SER A 40 10.06 -16.71 -17.92
CA SER A 40 10.59 -16.44 -16.58
C SER A 40 11.96 -15.77 -16.69
N LYS A 41 11.97 -14.45 -16.72
CA LYS A 41 13.20 -13.67 -16.65
C LYS A 41 13.59 -13.54 -15.20
N SER A 42 14.86 -13.63 -14.87
CA SER A 42 15.37 -13.31 -13.55
C SER A 42 15.00 -11.85 -13.17
N PHE A 43 15.02 -11.51 -11.89
CA PHE A 43 14.80 -10.11 -11.47
C PHE A 43 15.72 -9.15 -12.25
N PHE A 44 16.97 -9.54 -12.52
CA PHE A 44 17.90 -8.78 -13.36
C PHE A 44 17.48 -8.71 -14.83
N ASP A 45 16.90 -9.78 -15.37
CA ASP A 45 16.40 -9.79 -16.75
C ASP A 45 15.15 -8.89 -16.88
N VAL A 46 14.31 -8.83 -15.86
CA VAL A 46 13.18 -7.89 -15.79
C VAL A 46 13.69 -6.45 -15.74
N LEU A 47 14.76 -6.18 -14.99
CA LEU A 47 15.34 -4.85 -14.90
C LEU A 47 16.28 -4.49 -16.06
N ALA A 48 16.83 -5.46 -16.78
CA ALA A 48 17.81 -5.23 -17.86
C ALA A 48 17.29 -4.37 -19.03
N PRO A 49 16.05 -4.53 -19.51
CA PRO A 49 15.57 -3.78 -20.67
C PRO A 49 15.22 -2.32 -20.37
N TYR A 50 15.12 -1.93 -19.09
CA TYR A 50 14.69 -0.59 -18.74
C TYR A 50 15.82 0.43 -18.88
N SER A 51 15.60 1.44 -19.72
CA SER A 51 16.49 2.59 -19.86
C SER A 51 16.49 3.45 -18.60
N SER A 52 17.59 4.15 -18.33
CA SER A 52 17.64 5.16 -17.26
C SER A 52 16.74 6.38 -17.57
N THR A 53 16.35 6.55 -18.83
CA THR A 53 15.45 7.61 -19.26
C THR A 53 14.08 7.03 -19.62
N TYR A 54 13.02 7.56 -19.02
CA TYR A 54 11.65 7.25 -19.39
C TYR A 54 11.32 7.94 -20.73
N PRO A 55 10.56 7.29 -21.66
CA PRO A 55 10.20 7.96 -22.90
C PRO A 55 9.40 9.23 -22.59
N SER A 56 9.84 10.33 -23.13
CA SER A 56 9.27 11.68 -23.13
C SER A 56 8.11 11.90 -22.15
N GLN A 57 8.45 12.16 -20.90
CA GLN A 57 7.47 12.72 -19.97
C GLN A 57 6.96 14.05 -20.52
N ILE A 58 5.65 14.25 -20.46
CA ILE A 58 5.09 15.57 -20.71
C ILE A 58 5.76 16.52 -19.71
N PRO A 59 6.38 17.62 -20.15
CA PRO A 59 7.01 18.57 -19.23
C PRO A 59 6.03 19.04 -18.17
N ILE A 60 6.49 19.20 -16.94
CA ILE A 60 5.66 19.78 -15.88
C ILE A 60 5.34 21.22 -16.27
N PRO A 61 4.05 21.59 -16.37
CA PRO A 61 3.66 22.94 -16.72
C PRO A 61 4.02 23.91 -15.60
N THR A 62 4.23 25.16 -16.00
CA THR A 62 4.52 26.28 -15.08
C THR A 62 3.33 27.25 -14.99
N ASP A 63 2.13 26.78 -15.37
CA ASP A 63 0.92 27.58 -15.30
C ASP A 63 0.56 27.95 -13.87
N THR A 64 -0.07 29.11 -13.71
CA THR A 64 -0.67 29.57 -12.45
C THR A 64 -2.11 29.95 -12.76
N PRO A 65 -3.12 29.34 -12.16
CA PRO A 65 -4.49 29.81 -12.32
C PRO A 65 -4.61 31.26 -11.83
N ALA A 66 -5.39 32.07 -12.51
CA ALA A 66 -5.70 33.42 -12.02
C ALA A 66 -6.47 33.33 -10.70
N VAL A 67 -6.11 34.18 -9.73
CA VAL A 67 -6.83 34.28 -8.45
C VAL A 67 -8.30 34.59 -8.74
N GLY A 68 -9.22 33.86 -8.09
CA GLY A 68 -10.66 33.96 -8.33
C GLY A 68 -11.14 33.24 -9.61
N ALA A 69 -10.24 32.58 -10.36
CA ALA A 69 -10.66 31.75 -11.47
C ALA A 69 -11.49 30.57 -10.97
N ARG A 70 -12.63 30.36 -11.63
CA ARG A 70 -13.39 29.12 -11.49
C ARG A 70 -12.69 28.06 -12.31
N LEU A 71 -12.19 27.03 -11.67
CA LEU A 71 -11.61 25.89 -12.36
C LEU A 71 -12.76 24.99 -12.85
N ASN A 72 -13.49 25.51 -13.87
CA ASN A 72 -14.56 24.79 -14.51
C ASN A 72 -13.99 23.89 -15.60
N ARG A 73 -14.19 22.60 -15.43
CA ARG A 73 -14.16 21.64 -16.53
C ARG A 73 -15.61 21.29 -16.88
N SER A 74 -15.87 20.90 -18.10
CA SER A 74 -17.21 20.49 -18.54
C SER A 74 -17.76 19.27 -17.78
N ASP A 75 -16.86 18.52 -17.15
CA ASP A 75 -17.10 17.32 -16.33
C ASP A 75 -17.03 17.58 -14.80
N CYS A 76 -16.71 18.82 -14.39
CA CYS A 76 -16.67 19.20 -12.97
C CYS A 76 -18.06 19.57 -12.47
N TYR A 77 -18.55 18.84 -11.48
CA TYR A 77 -19.79 19.15 -10.75
C TYR A 77 -19.58 20.10 -9.58
N PHE A 78 -18.32 20.29 -9.19
CA PHE A 78 -17.93 21.15 -8.09
C PHE A 78 -17.13 22.34 -8.62
N VAL A 79 -17.55 23.55 -8.22
CA VAL A 79 -16.82 24.75 -8.58
C VAL A 79 -15.79 25.04 -7.51
N TYR A 80 -14.56 24.60 -7.74
CA TYR A 80 -13.45 25.01 -6.90
C TYR A 80 -13.10 26.48 -7.21
N ASN A 81 -13.28 27.34 -6.22
CA ASN A 81 -12.86 28.74 -6.33
C ASN A 81 -11.38 28.82 -5.91
N TYR A 82 -10.51 29.00 -6.89
CA TYR A 82 -9.11 29.22 -6.60
C TYR A 82 -8.93 30.53 -5.84
N SER A 83 -8.47 30.44 -4.62
CA SER A 83 -7.95 31.57 -3.85
C SER A 83 -6.44 31.43 -3.71
N ALA A 84 -5.72 32.55 -3.80
CA ALA A 84 -4.29 32.50 -3.54
C ALA A 84 -4.05 31.97 -2.12
N PRO A 85 -3.03 31.10 -1.94
CA PRO A 85 -2.69 30.60 -0.61
C PRO A 85 -2.38 31.77 0.32
N VAL A 86 -2.96 31.76 1.50
CA VAL A 86 -2.60 32.69 2.56
C VAL A 86 -1.35 32.16 3.26
N THR A 87 -0.35 33.00 3.45
CA THR A 87 0.80 32.61 4.27
C THR A 87 0.33 32.38 5.70
N PRO A 88 0.36 31.13 6.21
CA PRO A 88 -0.08 30.86 7.57
C PRO A 88 0.80 31.61 8.59
N GLY A 89 0.24 31.83 9.77
CA GLY A 89 0.96 32.40 10.89
C GLY A 89 2.01 31.47 11.49
N SER A 90 2.45 31.78 12.69
CA SER A 90 3.26 30.89 13.54
C SER A 90 2.52 30.64 14.84
N GLY A 91 2.50 29.40 15.31
CA GLY A 91 1.84 29.00 16.54
C GLY A 91 1.37 27.53 16.51
N PRO A 92 0.93 26.99 17.64
CA PRO A 92 0.49 25.60 17.72
C PRO A 92 -0.71 25.35 16.81
N ASP A 93 -0.74 24.16 16.20
CA ASP A 93 -1.82 23.74 15.31
C ASP A 93 -3.08 23.43 16.13
N PRO A 94 -4.25 24.02 15.78
CA PRO A 94 -5.45 23.95 16.60
C PRO A 94 -5.95 22.54 16.93
N LEU A 95 -5.75 21.58 16.01
CA LEU A 95 -6.21 20.20 16.16
C LEU A 95 -5.10 19.24 16.58
N PHE A 96 -3.90 19.72 16.93
CA PHE A 96 -2.78 18.85 17.30
C PHE A 96 -3.10 17.85 18.42
N SER A 97 -3.90 18.28 19.40
CA SER A 97 -4.30 17.42 20.52
C SER A 97 -5.19 16.23 20.13
N THR A 98 -5.78 16.23 18.93
CA THR A 98 -6.61 15.13 18.41
C THR A 98 -5.82 14.11 17.61
N LEU A 99 -4.54 14.39 17.31
CA LEU A 99 -3.69 13.56 16.45
C LEU A 99 -3.07 12.39 17.23
N TRP A 100 -3.92 11.50 17.72
CA TRP A 100 -3.51 10.34 18.52
C TRP A 100 -2.49 9.45 17.78
N HIS A 101 -2.58 9.36 16.47
CA HIS A 101 -1.67 8.58 15.65
C HIS A 101 -0.21 9.07 15.69
N LEU A 102 0.03 10.35 16.01
CA LEU A 102 1.37 10.91 16.19
C LEU A 102 1.93 10.69 17.60
N ALA A 103 1.06 10.80 18.61
CA ALA A 103 1.36 10.58 20.03
C ALA A 103 0.07 10.25 20.79
N ASN A 104 -0.13 8.99 21.14
CA ASN A 104 -1.32 8.52 21.82
C ASN A 104 -1.15 8.61 23.34
N THR A 105 -1.82 9.57 23.94
CA THR A 105 -1.86 9.82 25.39
C THR A 105 -3.19 9.40 26.03
N GLY A 106 -4.03 8.64 25.28
CA GLY A 106 -5.37 8.25 25.72
C GLY A 106 -6.43 9.29 25.37
N GLN A 107 -6.14 10.20 24.43
CA GLN A 107 -7.09 11.23 24.01
C GLN A 107 -8.32 10.64 23.34
N LYS A 108 -9.43 11.37 23.46
CA LYS A 108 -10.70 11.06 22.79
C LYS A 108 -11.00 12.17 21.79
N PRO A 109 -11.08 11.90 20.50
CA PRO A 109 -11.58 12.87 19.54
C PRO A 109 -13.03 13.30 19.84
N PRO A 110 -13.43 14.51 19.43
CA PRO A 110 -14.82 14.97 19.56
C PRO A 110 -15.78 13.99 18.87
N GLY A 111 -16.80 13.52 19.61
CA GLY A 111 -17.83 12.62 19.07
C GLY A 111 -17.53 11.12 19.19
N ALA A 112 -16.36 10.72 19.66
CA ALA A 112 -16.05 9.32 19.91
C ALA A 112 -16.79 8.80 21.15
N ASN A 113 -17.52 7.69 20.99
CA ASN A 113 -18.18 7.03 22.10
C ASN A 113 -17.17 6.17 22.89
N THR A 114 -17.02 6.44 24.16
CA THR A 114 -16.78 5.53 25.29
C THR A 114 -15.40 4.93 25.51
N ILE A 115 -14.61 4.45 24.54
CA ILE A 115 -13.31 3.84 24.81
C ILE A 115 -12.19 4.86 24.59
N ALA A 116 -11.32 5.02 25.60
CA ALA A 116 -10.13 5.84 25.45
C ALA A 116 -9.11 5.09 24.59
N ALA A 117 -8.40 5.81 23.72
CA ALA A 117 -7.29 5.26 22.98
C ALA A 117 -6.25 4.63 23.92
N LYS A 118 -5.63 3.54 23.52
CA LYS A 118 -4.62 2.86 24.32
C LYS A 118 -3.29 3.60 24.25
N VAL A 119 -2.88 4.16 25.37
CA VAL A 119 -1.65 4.95 25.48
C VAL A 119 -0.46 4.24 24.87
N GLY A 120 0.25 4.92 23.96
CA GLY A 120 1.43 4.41 23.29
C GLY A 120 1.16 3.55 22.04
N GLU A 121 -0.11 3.34 21.68
CA GLU A 121 -0.47 2.78 20.35
C GLU A 121 -0.49 3.90 19.31
N ASP A 122 0.70 4.33 18.90
CA ASP A 122 0.96 5.42 17.95
C ASP A 122 2.25 5.18 17.17
N LEU A 123 2.64 6.11 16.31
CA LEU A 123 3.86 6.07 15.51
C LEU A 123 5.12 6.54 16.26
N ARG A 124 5.02 7.15 17.42
CA ARG A 124 6.10 7.88 18.08
C ARG A 124 6.72 8.98 17.21
N ALA A 125 5.89 9.59 16.36
CA ALA A 125 6.34 10.60 15.40
C ALA A 125 6.84 11.87 16.10
N VAL A 126 6.12 12.32 17.14
CA VAL A 126 6.49 13.51 17.91
C VAL A 126 7.87 13.35 18.55
N GLN A 127 8.19 12.16 19.05
CA GLN A 127 9.52 11.88 19.60
C GLN A 127 10.61 11.86 18.52
N ALA A 128 10.29 11.37 17.31
CA ALA A 128 11.20 11.37 16.18
C ALA A 128 11.51 12.80 15.68
N TRP A 129 10.61 13.76 15.84
CA TRP A 129 10.79 15.17 15.45
C TRP A 129 11.93 15.87 16.21
N ALA A 130 12.38 15.33 17.32
CA ALA A 130 13.61 15.80 17.99
C ALA A 130 14.87 15.59 17.13
N VAL A 131 14.81 14.70 16.12
CA VAL A 131 15.91 14.45 15.19
C VAL A 131 15.74 15.24 13.90
N ASN A 132 14.60 15.13 13.23
CA ASN A 132 14.22 15.86 12.01
C ASN A 132 12.71 15.81 11.80
N LYS A 133 12.21 16.57 10.83
CA LYS A 133 10.80 16.65 10.47
C LYS A 133 10.53 16.33 8.99
N GLY A 134 11.47 15.66 8.31
CA GLY A 134 11.36 15.27 6.90
C GLY A 134 12.02 16.24 5.92
N GLU A 135 12.85 17.16 6.37
CA GLU A 135 13.55 18.12 5.52
C GLU A 135 14.41 17.44 4.46
N GLY A 136 14.42 18.02 3.25
CA GLY A 136 15.25 17.55 2.13
C GLY A 136 14.73 16.29 1.44
N VAL A 137 13.56 15.78 1.81
CA VAL A 137 12.92 14.63 1.18
C VAL A 137 11.71 15.10 0.37
N LYS A 138 11.47 14.51 -0.82
CA LYS A 138 10.28 14.75 -1.63
C LYS A 138 9.45 13.48 -1.72
N VAL A 139 8.13 13.62 -1.41
CA VAL A 139 7.11 12.60 -1.61
C VAL A 139 6.17 13.03 -2.73
N ALA A 140 5.83 12.11 -3.63
CA ALA A 140 4.74 12.26 -4.57
C ALA A 140 3.51 11.50 -4.03
N VAL A 141 2.38 12.18 -3.93
CA VAL A 141 1.08 11.57 -3.65
C VAL A 141 0.34 11.40 -4.98
N ILE A 142 0.02 10.16 -5.32
CA ILE A 142 -0.70 9.78 -6.53
C ILE A 142 -2.10 9.37 -6.09
N ASP A 143 -3.10 10.19 -6.41
CA ASP A 143 -4.46 10.02 -5.88
C ASP A 143 -5.52 10.65 -6.83
N ASP A 144 -6.74 10.92 -6.31
CA ASP A 144 -7.82 11.57 -7.04
C ASP A 144 -7.47 13.04 -7.39
N ALA A 145 -7.45 13.90 -6.38
CA ALA A 145 -7.02 15.29 -6.51
C ALA A 145 -6.47 15.77 -5.16
N ILE A 146 -5.65 16.82 -5.19
CA ILE A 146 -5.04 17.36 -3.98
C ILE A 146 -5.14 18.87 -4.00
N GLU A 147 -5.72 19.43 -2.96
CA GLU A 147 -5.76 20.87 -2.76
C GLU A 147 -4.38 21.42 -2.38
N ILE A 148 -3.47 21.50 -3.34
CA ILE A 148 -2.09 22.00 -3.12
C ILE A 148 -2.03 23.46 -2.66
N THR A 149 -3.15 24.17 -2.75
CA THR A 149 -3.34 25.54 -2.26
C THR A 149 -3.87 25.59 -0.83
N HIS A 150 -4.14 24.42 -0.23
CA HIS A 150 -4.59 24.33 1.16
C HIS A 150 -3.61 25.05 2.10
N ASN A 151 -4.12 25.91 2.98
CA ASN A 151 -3.30 26.75 3.87
C ASN A 151 -2.33 25.92 4.74
N ASP A 152 -2.66 24.68 5.03
CA ASP A 152 -1.85 23.76 5.83
C ASP A 152 -0.89 22.88 5.02
N LEU A 153 -0.96 22.93 3.67
CA LEU A 153 -0.06 22.18 2.77
C LEU A 153 0.89 23.08 1.99
N VAL A 154 0.46 24.29 1.65
CA VAL A 154 1.11 25.17 0.66
C VAL A 154 2.59 25.40 0.93
N GLN A 155 3.01 25.47 2.19
CA GLN A 155 4.42 25.67 2.57
C GLN A 155 5.30 24.45 2.26
N ASN A 156 4.70 23.28 2.09
CA ASN A 156 5.41 22.03 1.81
C ASN A 156 5.30 21.60 0.35
N ILE A 157 4.50 22.30 -0.47
CA ILE A 157 4.39 21.98 -1.89
C ILE A 157 5.70 22.26 -2.61
N ALA A 158 6.25 21.23 -3.28
CA ALA A 158 7.43 21.36 -4.11
C ALA A 158 7.09 22.18 -5.37
N PRO A 159 7.76 23.30 -5.62
CA PRO A 159 7.47 24.14 -6.79
C PRO A 159 7.59 23.34 -8.09
N PHE A 160 6.61 23.52 -9.00
CA PHE A 160 6.58 22.90 -10.33
C PHE A 160 6.79 21.39 -10.35
N SER A 161 6.36 20.70 -9.29
CA SER A 161 6.51 19.23 -9.18
C SER A 161 5.20 18.48 -9.26
N SER A 162 4.06 19.15 -9.25
CA SER A 162 2.73 18.54 -9.33
C SER A 162 2.20 18.45 -10.76
N PHE A 163 1.25 17.52 -11.02
CA PHE A 163 0.72 17.30 -12.36
C PHE A 163 -0.73 16.81 -12.31
N ASP A 164 -1.60 17.44 -13.12
CA ASP A 164 -3.00 17.04 -13.33
C ASP A 164 -3.13 16.30 -14.67
N TYR A 165 -3.29 14.98 -14.61
CA TYR A 165 -3.49 14.12 -15.78
C TYR A 165 -4.88 14.23 -16.38
N THR A 166 -5.85 14.77 -15.65
CA THR A 166 -7.24 14.88 -16.09
C THR A 166 -7.47 16.04 -17.09
N ARG A 167 -6.46 16.89 -17.28
CA ARG A 167 -6.53 18.05 -18.16
C ARG A 167 -6.13 17.73 -19.60
N THR A 168 -6.87 18.27 -20.57
CA THR A 168 -6.47 18.25 -21.98
C THR A 168 -5.22 19.09 -22.24
N THR A 169 -5.06 20.18 -21.52
CA THR A 169 -3.81 20.94 -21.46
C THR A 169 -3.16 20.66 -20.12
N PRO A 170 -1.88 20.21 -20.12
CA PRO A 170 -1.18 19.90 -18.88
C PRO A 170 -1.23 21.05 -17.86
N SER A 171 -1.44 20.75 -16.60
CA SER A 171 -1.50 21.71 -15.50
C SER A 171 -0.67 21.24 -14.32
N ALA A 172 0.00 22.17 -13.62
CA ALA A 172 0.69 21.92 -12.37
C ALA A 172 -0.26 21.92 -11.16
N TYR A 173 -1.58 22.08 -11.38
CA TYR A 173 -2.58 22.23 -10.33
C TYR A 173 -3.59 21.09 -10.35
N PRO A 174 -3.30 19.97 -9.69
CA PRO A 174 -4.22 18.82 -9.55
C PRO A 174 -5.29 19.09 -8.51
N LEU A 175 -6.05 20.16 -8.69
CA LEU A 175 -7.05 20.64 -7.74
C LEU A 175 -8.37 19.88 -7.86
N PRO A 176 -9.13 19.74 -6.74
CA PRO A 176 -10.43 19.08 -6.72
C PRO A 176 -11.38 19.61 -7.79
N CYS A 177 -12.12 18.70 -8.43
CA CYS A 177 -13.02 19.00 -9.54
C CYS A 177 -14.46 18.57 -9.27
N ILE A 178 -14.64 17.52 -8.50
CA ILE A 178 -15.92 17.05 -8.00
C ILE A 178 -15.92 17.05 -6.48
N ILE A 179 -17.10 17.02 -5.87
CA ILE A 179 -17.22 17.09 -4.40
C ILE A 179 -16.55 15.90 -3.70
N ASP A 180 -16.43 14.80 -4.39
CA ASP A 180 -15.84 13.56 -3.87
C ASP A 180 -14.32 13.51 -4.03
N ASP A 181 -13.70 14.46 -4.74
CA ASP A 181 -12.22 14.57 -4.88
C ASP A 181 -11.58 15.07 -3.56
N THR A 182 -11.79 14.35 -2.47
CA THR A 182 -11.33 14.75 -1.13
C THR A 182 -10.25 13.84 -0.58
N HIS A 183 -10.10 12.65 -1.17
CA HIS A 183 -9.28 11.59 -0.61
C HIS A 183 -7.79 11.97 -0.65
N GLY A 184 -7.25 12.39 -1.78
CA GLY A 184 -5.85 12.76 -1.91
C GLY A 184 -5.44 13.94 -1.02
N THR A 185 -6.35 14.92 -0.79
CA THR A 185 -6.10 16.03 0.16
C THR A 185 -5.96 15.51 1.58
N SER A 186 -6.83 14.56 1.99
CA SER A 186 -6.77 13.95 3.32
C SER A 186 -5.48 13.13 3.52
N VAL A 187 -5.11 12.35 2.52
CA VAL A 187 -3.86 11.57 2.47
C VAL A 187 -2.64 12.49 2.57
N ALA A 188 -2.59 13.55 1.76
CA ALA A 188 -1.50 14.54 1.78
C ALA A 188 -1.36 15.21 3.15
N GLY A 189 -2.49 15.49 3.83
CA GLY A 189 -2.51 16.05 5.18
C GLY A 189 -1.82 15.16 6.20
N ILE A 190 -2.06 13.85 6.17
CA ILE A 190 -1.42 12.88 7.07
C ILE A 190 0.09 12.85 6.88
N ILE A 191 0.57 12.94 5.63
CA ILE A 191 2.01 12.94 5.36
C ILE A 191 2.65 14.26 5.74
N ALA A 192 2.06 15.40 5.28
CA ALA A 192 2.79 16.63 5.03
C ALA A 192 2.09 17.90 5.53
N ALA A 193 0.98 17.84 6.28
CA ALA A 193 0.44 19.07 6.86
C ALA A 193 1.52 19.77 7.70
N ARG A 194 1.61 21.11 7.52
CA ARG A 194 2.68 21.91 8.11
C ARG A 194 2.49 22.08 9.60
N ASP A 195 3.50 21.76 10.39
CA ASP A 195 3.47 21.94 11.84
C ASP A 195 3.72 23.40 12.28
N ASN A 196 3.13 23.78 13.41
CA ASN A 196 3.33 25.07 14.08
C ASN A 196 3.06 26.28 13.18
N ASN A 197 2.03 26.21 12.38
CA ASN A 197 1.60 27.27 11.48
C ASN A 197 0.27 27.93 11.89
N ASN A 198 -0.31 27.55 13.05
CA ASN A 198 -1.59 27.99 13.59
C ASN A 198 -2.79 27.62 12.67
N VAL A 199 -2.67 26.54 11.90
CA VAL A 199 -3.69 26.03 10.99
C VAL A 199 -3.86 24.52 11.21
N GLY A 200 -5.10 24.04 11.19
CA GLY A 200 -5.48 22.63 11.06
C GLY A 200 -4.71 21.64 11.94
N VAL A 201 -3.89 20.83 11.29
CA VAL A 201 -3.24 19.64 11.84
C VAL A 201 -1.72 19.64 11.61
N ALA A 202 -1.03 18.58 12.02
CA ALA A 202 0.36 18.31 11.62
C ALA A 202 0.46 16.94 10.95
N GLY A 203 1.22 16.83 9.86
CA GLY A 203 1.55 15.56 9.23
C GLY A 203 2.67 14.82 9.95
N VAL A 204 2.88 13.54 9.62
CA VAL A 204 3.96 12.73 10.21
C VAL A 204 5.34 13.29 9.88
N SER A 205 5.51 13.80 8.66
CA SER A 205 6.72 14.49 8.19
C SER A 205 6.40 15.95 7.83
N PRO A 206 6.18 16.85 8.81
CA PRO A 206 5.58 18.16 8.57
C PRO A 206 6.50 19.16 7.84
N ARG A 207 7.69 18.75 7.46
CA ARG A 207 8.66 19.54 6.68
C ARG A 207 9.10 18.86 5.38
N ILE A 208 8.43 17.77 5.00
CA ILE A 208 8.68 17.07 3.74
C ILE A 208 8.19 17.90 2.55
N GLN A 209 8.85 17.82 1.41
CA GLN A 209 8.35 18.40 0.17
C GLN A 209 7.29 17.48 -0.47
N LEU A 210 6.17 18.04 -0.89
CA LEU A 210 5.04 17.34 -1.47
C LEU A 210 4.89 17.67 -2.96
N ALA A 211 4.85 16.65 -3.80
CA ALA A 211 4.33 16.70 -5.17
C ALA A 211 2.98 15.97 -5.22
N ALA A 212 2.03 16.48 -6.00
CA ALA A 212 0.68 15.97 -6.09
C ALA A 212 0.35 15.55 -7.53
N PHE A 213 -0.16 14.33 -7.73
CA PHE A 213 -0.49 13.79 -9.04
C PHE A 213 -1.93 13.29 -9.07
N ASN A 214 -2.81 14.00 -9.79
CA ASN A 214 -4.17 13.55 -10.07
C ASN A 214 -4.15 12.56 -11.24
N ALA A 215 -3.76 11.31 -10.99
CA ALA A 215 -3.73 10.25 -11.99
C ALA A 215 -4.95 9.33 -11.92
N LEU A 216 -5.53 9.14 -10.73
CA LEU A 216 -6.71 8.28 -10.58
C LEU A 216 -7.94 8.85 -11.27
N GLY A 217 -8.06 10.17 -11.36
CA GLY A 217 -9.17 10.83 -12.06
C GLY A 217 -9.27 10.51 -13.55
N THR A 218 -8.24 9.91 -14.18
CA THR A 218 -8.29 9.46 -15.58
C THR A 218 -8.65 7.99 -15.73
N GLY A 219 -8.42 7.17 -14.71
CA GLY A 219 -8.58 5.71 -14.75
C GLY A 219 -7.68 5.02 -15.79
N LYS A 220 -6.58 5.66 -16.21
CA LYS A 220 -5.69 5.13 -17.26
C LYS A 220 -4.37 4.64 -16.67
N ASP A 221 -4.04 3.37 -16.94
CA ASP A 221 -2.78 2.76 -16.47
C ASP A 221 -1.53 3.50 -16.96
N ILE A 222 -1.58 4.13 -18.15
CA ILE A 222 -0.45 4.88 -18.67
C ILE A 222 -0.18 6.15 -17.85
N ASP A 223 -1.21 6.81 -17.38
CA ASP A 223 -1.10 8.01 -16.54
C ASP A 223 -0.59 7.64 -15.15
N ILE A 224 -1.06 6.52 -14.61
CA ILE A 224 -0.57 5.94 -13.35
C ILE A 224 0.92 5.57 -13.49
N ALA A 225 1.30 4.90 -14.57
CA ALA A 225 2.69 4.50 -14.81
C ALA A 225 3.62 5.72 -14.97
N ASP A 226 3.17 6.78 -15.66
CA ASP A 226 3.92 8.04 -15.74
C ASP A 226 4.06 8.68 -14.36
N ALA A 227 2.98 8.78 -13.57
CA ALA A 227 2.99 9.33 -12.22
C ALA A 227 4.00 8.61 -11.31
N LEU A 228 4.06 7.27 -11.37
CA LEU A 228 4.99 6.43 -10.60
C LEU A 228 6.46 6.59 -11.02
N ASN A 229 6.75 7.21 -12.17
CA ASN A 229 8.10 7.46 -12.65
C ASN A 229 8.46 8.95 -12.76
N ARG A 230 7.49 9.83 -12.57
CA ARG A 230 7.70 11.25 -12.78
C ARG A 230 8.71 11.79 -11.77
N ASP A 231 9.74 12.45 -12.30
CA ASP A 231 10.79 13.10 -11.52
C ASP A 231 11.53 12.16 -10.55
N GLN A 232 11.78 10.90 -10.97
CA GLN A 232 12.39 9.85 -10.13
C GLN A 232 13.80 10.17 -9.62
N ALA A 233 14.49 11.16 -10.21
CA ALA A 233 15.78 11.61 -9.73
C ALA A 233 15.67 12.38 -8.40
N LEU A 234 14.60 13.13 -8.22
CA LEU A 234 14.35 14.01 -7.08
C LEU A 234 13.27 13.49 -6.13
N THR A 235 12.27 12.73 -6.64
CA THR A 235 11.22 12.16 -5.83
C THR A 235 11.71 10.89 -5.15
N SER A 236 11.62 10.87 -3.83
CA SER A 236 12.12 9.75 -3.02
C SER A 236 11.06 8.70 -2.75
N ILE A 237 9.82 9.14 -2.52
CA ILE A 237 8.70 8.30 -2.11
C ILE A 237 7.55 8.53 -3.08
N TYR A 238 6.97 7.46 -3.61
CA TYR A 238 5.72 7.47 -4.36
C TYR A 238 4.67 6.80 -3.48
N HIS A 239 3.81 7.65 -2.95
CA HIS A 239 2.74 7.24 -2.05
C HIS A 239 1.46 7.00 -2.83
N ASN A 240 0.81 5.89 -2.54
CA ASN A 240 -0.44 5.45 -3.14
C ASN A 240 -1.37 4.94 -2.04
N SER A 241 -2.59 5.48 -1.96
CA SER A 241 -3.62 5.03 -1.01
C SER A 241 -4.80 4.40 -1.76
N TRP A 242 -4.51 3.59 -2.75
CA TRP A 242 -5.46 2.91 -3.62
C TRP A 242 -4.93 1.53 -4.01
N GLY A 243 -5.80 0.68 -4.54
CA GLY A 243 -5.49 -0.68 -4.98
C GLY A 243 -6.60 -1.23 -5.86
N SER A 244 -6.59 -2.53 -6.07
CA SER A 244 -7.64 -3.24 -6.77
C SER A 244 -8.95 -3.28 -5.97
N ALA A 245 -10.03 -3.75 -6.59
CA ALA A 245 -11.31 -3.89 -5.90
C ALA A 245 -11.25 -5.04 -4.87
N ASP A 246 -11.73 -4.77 -3.66
CA ASP A 246 -11.82 -5.74 -2.57
C ASP A 246 -13.01 -6.67 -2.80
N ASN A 247 -12.84 -7.73 -3.58
CA ASN A 247 -13.92 -8.65 -4.01
C ASN A 247 -13.52 -10.13 -3.99
N GLY A 248 -12.34 -10.48 -3.48
CA GLY A 248 -11.82 -11.84 -3.38
C GLY A 248 -11.33 -12.44 -4.70
N LEU A 249 -11.37 -11.70 -5.80
CA LEU A 249 -10.83 -12.14 -7.09
C LEU A 249 -9.32 -11.87 -7.17
N LEU A 250 -8.66 -12.51 -8.14
CA LEU A 250 -7.26 -12.22 -8.45
C LEU A 250 -7.20 -11.01 -9.40
N HIS A 251 -6.50 -9.96 -8.99
CA HIS A 251 -6.35 -8.74 -9.76
C HIS A 251 -4.93 -8.60 -10.29
N PRO A 252 -4.66 -8.90 -11.58
CA PRO A 252 -3.35 -8.74 -12.18
C PRO A 252 -2.99 -7.25 -12.32
N ALA A 253 -1.74 -6.89 -12.04
CA ALA A 253 -1.24 -5.56 -12.32
C ALA A 253 -0.96 -5.38 -13.82
N ASP A 254 -1.18 -4.17 -14.34
CA ASP A 254 -0.79 -3.81 -15.70
C ASP A 254 0.74 -3.85 -15.85
N SER A 255 1.21 -4.25 -17.03
CA SER A 255 2.65 -4.36 -17.31
C SER A 255 3.38 -3.02 -17.19
N ARG A 256 2.71 -1.91 -17.52
CA ARG A 256 3.27 -0.54 -17.40
C ARG A 256 3.48 -0.13 -15.95
N PHE A 257 2.59 -0.58 -15.05
CA PHE A 257 2.79 -0.42 -13.61
C PHE A 257 4.07 -1.15 -13.15
N LEU A 258 4.20 -2.42 -13.52
CA LEU A 258 5.39 -3.22 -13.16
C LEU A 258 6.66 -2.58 -13.74
N ASP A 259 6.62 -2.16 -14.99
CA ASP A 259 7.73 -1.44 -15.64
C ASP A 259 8.10 -0.17 -14.86
N ALA A 260 7.10 0.61 -14.44
CA ALA A 260 7.29 1.84 -13.71
C ALA A 260 8.00 1.61 -12.37
N VAL A 261 7.49 0.69 -11.54
CA VAL A 261 8.06 0.45 -10.21
C VAL A 261 9.44 -0.22 -10.28
N TYR A 262 9.66 -1.12 -11.24
CA TYR A 262 10.99 -1.74 -11.42
C TYR A 262 12.04 -0.75 -11.93
N ARG A 263 11.67 0.17 -12.80
CA ARG A 263 12.55 1.29 -13.20
C ARG A 263 12.90 2.16 -12.01
N GLY A 264 11.90 2.53 -11.23
CA GLY A 264 12.08 3.38 -10.06
C GLY A 264 13.03 2.79 -9.02
N ILE A 265 12.87 1.50 -8.66
CA ILE A 265 13.79 0.86 -7.72
C ILE A 265 15.20 0.64 -8.30
N ARG A 266 15.35 0.64 -9.62
CA ARG A 266 16.66 0.49 -10.26
C ARG A 266 17.39 1.83 -10.41
N TYR A 267 16.72 2.85 -10.92
CA TYR A 267 17.34 4.10 -11.35
C TYR A 267 17.02 5.29 -10.46
N GLY A 268 15.90 5.23 -9.74
CA GLY A 268 15.46 6.33 -8.87
C GLY A 268 16.49 6.70 -7.82
N ARG A 269 16.48 7.97 -7.41
CA ARG A 269 17.36 8.51 -6.38
C ARG A 269 18.84 8.21 -6.65
N GLY A 270 19.28 8.26 -7.92
CA GLY A 270 20.66 7.98 -8.31
C GLY A 270 21.07 6.52 -8.09
N GLY A 271 20.18 5.56 -8.28
CA GLY A 271 20.43 4.12 -8.13
C GLY A 271 20.20 3.58 -6.71
N LYS A 272 19.85 4.43 -5.75
CA LYS A 272 19.38 3.99 -4.41
C LYS A 272 17.96 3.40 -4.46
N GLY A 273 17.22 3.71 -5.51
CA GLY A 273 15.86 3.28 -5.79
C GLY A 273 14.79 4.17 -5.15
N SER A 274 13.76 4.47 -5.92
CA SER A 274 12.53 5.08 -5.42
C SER A 274 11.80 4.11 -4.50
N ILE A 275 10.99 4.64 -3.59
CA ILE A 275 10.25 3.87 -2.60
C ILE A 275 8.77 3.95 -2.94
N TYR A 276 8.14 2.81 -3.20
CA TYR A 276 6.73 2.69 -3.51
C TYR A 276 5.97 2.13 -2.31
N VAL A 277 4.98 2.88 -1.82
CA VAL A 277 4.18 2.52 -0.64
C VAL A 277 2.73 2.39 -1.05
N PHE A 278 2.12 1.24 -0.74
CA PHE A 278 0.74 0.90 -1.07
C PHE A 278 0.00 0.29 0.11
N PRO A 279 -1.34 0.42 0.17
CA PRO A 279 -2.17 -0.19 1.21
C PRO A 279 -2.31 -1.69 0.99
N ALA A 280 -2.52 -2.43 2.07
CA ALA A 280 -2.78 -3.87 2.01
C ALA A 280 -4.18 -4.22 1.46
N GLY A 281 -5.13 -3.28 1.51
CA GLY A 281 -6.52 -3.47 1.11
C GLY A 281 -7.50 -3.37 2.28
N ASN A 282 -8.79 -3.28 1.95
CA ASN A 282 -9.87 -3.11 2.93
C ASN A 282 -10.92 -4.24 2.84
N GLY A 283 -10.53 -5.39 2.26
CA GLY A 283 -11.38 -6.56 2.06
C GLY A 283 -11.43 -7.55 3.23
N GLY A 284 -10.92 -7.18 4.42
CA GLY A 284 -10.78 -8.10 5.55
C GLY A 284 -12.07 -8.77 6.00
N CYS A 285 -13.12 -8.01 6.27
CA CYS A 285 -14.44 -8.58 6.61
C CYS A 285 -15.56 -7.74 5.96
N ILE A 286 -15.55 -7.63 4.65
CA ILE A 286 -16.55 -6.84 3.91
C ILE A 286 -17.84 -7.60 3.75
N TYR A 287 -17.80 -8.93 3.70
CA TYR A 287 -18.97 -9.77 3.50
C TYR A 287 -19.14 -10.77 4.63
N GLN A 288 -20.34 -10.76 5.25
CA GLN A 288 -20.78 -11.83 6.15
C GLN A 288 -21.58 -12.86 5.37
N VAL A 289 -21.13 -14.12 5.41
CA VAL A 289 -21.91 -15.26 4.96
C VAL A 289 -22.33 -16.04 6.22
N GLY A 290 -23.57 -15.88 6.65
CA GLY A 290 -24.03 -16.36 7.95
C GLY A 290 -23.31 -15.63 9.10
N ASN A 291 -22.60 -16.36 9.95
CA ASN A 291 -21.80 -15.82 11.06
C ASN A 291 -20.29 -15.72 10.73
N ASN A 292 -19.89 -16.00 9.50
CA ASN A 292 -18.48 -15.99 9.11
C ASN A 292 -18.15 -14.75 8.29
N CYS A 293 -17.07 -14.09 8.62
CA CYS A 293 -16.44 -13.09 7.76
C CYS A 293 -15.73 -13.76 6.60
N VAL A 294 -15.91 -13.20 5.41
CA VAL A 294 -15.10 -13.53 4.24
C VAL A 294 -13.92 -12.59 4.23
N GLU A 295 -12.73 -13.12 4.45
CA GLU A 295 -11.50 -12.37 4.51
C GLU A 295 -10.79 -12.40 3.16
N GLU A 296 -10.44 -11.24 2.63
CA GLU A 296 -9.52 -11.11 1.50
C GLU A 296 -8.06 -11.18 1.96
N ASN A 297 -7.16 -11.47 1.04
CA ASN A 297 -5.73 -11.54 1.29
C ASN A 297 -5.01 -10.59 0.33
N SER A 298 -4.18 -9.72 0.84
CA SER A 298 -3.44 -8.74 0.05
C SER A 298 -2.60 -9.33 -1.09
N ASN A 299 -2.29 -10.62 -1.05
CA ASN A 299 -1.64 -11.33 -2.16
C ASN A 299 -2.55 -11.57 -3.38
N PHE A 300 -3.83 -11.23 -3.30
CA PHE A 300 -4.76 -11.31 -4.46
C PHE A 300 -4.74 -10.04 -5.30
N ASP A 301 -4.05 -9.00 -4.84
CA ASP A 301 -3.77 -7.77 -5.58
C ASP A 301 -2.30 -7.74 -6.04
N ALA A 302 -2.09 -7.77 -7.36
CA ALA A 302 -0.74 -7.76 -7.92
C ALA A 302 -0.03 -6.38 -7.84
N TYR A 303 -0.70 -5.32 -7.42
CA TYR A 303 -0.03 -4.06 -7.09
C TYR A 303 0.85 -4.19 -5.84
N VAL A 304 0.48 -5.07 -4.90
CA VAL A 304 1.14 -5.16 -3.58
C VAL A 304 1.91 -6.45 -3.32
N ASN A 305 1.86 -7.43 -4.24
CA ASN A 305 2.64 -8.67 -4.11
C ASN A 305 4.00 -8.63 -4.81
N SER A 306 4.44 -7.44 -5.25
CA SER A 306 5.72 -7.20 -5.92
C SER A 306 6.86 -6.91 -4.94
N PRO A 307 8.10 -7.41 -5.19
CA PRO A 307 9.27 -7.03 -4.39
C PRO A 307 9.60 -5.53 -4.45
N ALA A 308 9.09 -4.79 -5.44
CA ALA A 308 9.33 -3.36 -5.58
C ALA A 308 8.46 -2.49 -4.66
N VAL A 309 7.42 -3.05 -4.06
CA VAL A 309 6.41 -2.33 -3.29
C VAL A 309 6.50 -2.64 -1.79
N MET A 310 6.19 -1.67 -0.96
CA MET A 310 6.03 -1.81 0.49
C MET A 310 4.54 -1.79 0.82
N THR A 311 4.03 -2.90 1.30
CA THR A 311 2.61 -3.10 1.63
C THR A 311 2.34 -2.74 3.07
N VAL A 312 1.35 -1.89 3.31
CA VAL A 312 1.04 -1.32 4.62
C VAL A 312 -0.35 -1.72 5.08
N CYS A 313 -0.44 -2.33 6.27
CA CYS A 313 -1.70 -2.66 6.96
C CYS A 313 -2.15 -1.55 7.91
N ALA A 314 -3.34 -1.72 8.46
CA ALA A 314 -3.93 -0.80 9.44
C ALA A 314 -4.00 -1.42 10.84
N VAL A 315 -3.84 -0.59 11.87
CA VAL A 315 -4.23 -0.88 13.25
C VAL A 315 -5.09 0.27 13.78
N ASP A 316 -6.02 -0.04 14.67
CA ASP A 316 -6.83 0.97 15.33
C ASP A 316 -6.12 1.60 16.55
N ASP A 317 -6.82 2.44 17.28
CA ASP A 317 -6.29 3.14 18.46
C ASP A 317 -6.10 2.24 19.69
N GLN A 318 -6.50 0.96 19.62
CA GLN A 318 -6.21 -0.10 20.57
C GLN A 318 -4.98 -0.93 20.17
N GLY A 319 -4.48 -0.74 18.93
CA GLY A 319 -3.39 -1.52 18.35
C GLY A 319 -3.88 -2.84 17.76
N GLU A 320 -5.16 -2.98 17.49
CA GLU A 320 -5.79 -4.18 16.92
C GLU A 320 -6.08 -4.01 15.43
N GLN A 321 -6.27 -5.13 14.72
CA GLN A 321 -6.65 -5.09 13.31
C GLN A 321 -8.09 -4.60 13.17
N PRO A 322 -8.37 -3.53 12.42
CA PRO A 322 -9.73 -3.13 12.13
C PRO A 322 -10.42 -4.18 11.24
N PHE A 323 -11.75 -4.25 11.31
CA PHE A 323 -12.54 -5.28 10.64
C PHE A 323 -12.33 -5.36 9.11
N TYR A 324 -11.96 -4.25 8.49
CA TYR A 324 -11.68 -4.18 7.05
C TYR A 324 -10.24 -4.58 6.70
N GLY A 325 -9.34 -4.70 7.68
CA GLY A 325 -7.93 -4.95 7.43
C GLY A 325 -7.69 -6.31 6.78
N GLU A 326 -7.00 -6.31 5.66
CA GLU A 326 -6.56 -7.56 5.03
C GLU A 326 -5.33 -8.13 5.70
N ARG A 327 -5.15 -9.43 5.52
CA ARG A 327 -3.97 -10.18 5.94
C ARG A 327 -3.13 -10.58 4.74
N GLY A 328 -1.86 -10.92 4.96
CA GLY A 328 -1.00 -11.42 3.89
C GLY A 328 0.46 -11.53 4.26
N ALA A 329 1.15 -12.49 3.64
CA ALA A 329 2.58 -12.71 3.82
C ALA A 329 3.46 -11.60 3.21
N ASN A 330 2.89 -10.77 2.34
CA ASN A 330 3.53 -9.63 1.68
C ASN A 330 3.45 -8.33 2.50
N ILE A 331 2.65 -8.30 3.58
CA ILE A 331 2.51 -7.12 4.45
C ILE A 331 3.82 -6.86 5.19
N LEU A 332 4.31 -5.62 5.08
CA LEU A 332 5.57 -5.24 5.73
C LEU A 332 5.33 -4.74 7.16
N VAL A 333 4.61 -3.65 7.30
CA VAL A 333 4.29 -3.01 8.60
C VAL A 333 2.91 -2.37 8.55
N CYS A 334 2.35 -2.07 9.73
CA CYS A 334 1.11 -1.31 9.85
C CYS A 334 1.35 0.15 10.24
N GLY A 335 0.37 1.00 9.90
CA GLY A 335 0.19 2.33 10.46
C GLY A 335 -1.14 2.44 11.22
N PRO A 336 -1.29 3.43 12.11
CA PRO A 336 -2.56 3.76 12.75
C PRO A 336 -3.67 4.10 11.76
N SER A 337 -4.91 3.74 12.11
CA SER A 337 -6.11 4.05 11.33
C SER A 337 -7.37 3.95 12.19
N SER A 338 -8.54 4.02 11.60
CA SER A 338 -9.84 3.93 12.25
C SER A 338 -10.42 2.52 12.17
N ASN A 339 -11.23 2.14 13.15
CA ASN A 339 -12.07 0.94 13.07
C ASN A 339 -13.53 1.24 12.70
N TYR A 340 -13.89 2.51 12.50
CA TYR A 340 -15.22 3.03 12.13
C TYR A 340 -16.36 2.77 13.13
N SER A 341 -16.19 1.87 14.12
CA SER A 341 -17.28 1.40 14.99
C SER A 341 -17.26 2.15 16.28
N ASP A 342 -17.02 3.01 16.87
CA ASP A 342 -17.02 3.65 18.22
C ASP A 342 -15.63 4.10 18.70
N GLN A 343 -14.64 4.03 17.80
CA GLN A 343 -13.26 4.34 18.11
C GLN A 343 -12.79 5.62 17.42
N ASN A 344 -11.61 6.05 17.75
CA ASN A 344 -11.02 7.26 17.22
C ASN A 344 -10.65 7.09 15.75
N SER A 345 -11.29 7.84 14.87
CA SER A 345 -10.86 8.01 13.49
C SER A 345 -9.67 8.96 13.38
N VAL A 346 -9.05 9.01 12.20
CA VAL A 346 -7.90 9.86 11.95
C VAL A 346 -8.38 11.28 11.60
N THR A 347 -7.87 12.27 12.32
CA THR A 347 -8.07 13.69 12.00
C THR A 347 -7.03 14.12 10.97
N THR A 348 -7.48 14.73 9.87
CA THR A 348 -6.63 15.19 8.76
C THR A 348 -7.26 16.37 8.01
N LEU A 349 -6.69 16.75 6.87
CA LEU A 349 -7.20 17.80 6.02
C LEU A 349 -8.39 17.35 5.17
N SER A 350 -9.21 18.28 4.76
CA SER A 350 -10.28 18.16 3.79
C SER A 350 -10.20 19.33 2.81
N VAL A 351 -10.91 19.22 1.69
CA VAL A 351 -10.96 20.30 0.68
C VAL A 351 -11.53 21.61 1.22
N GLN A 352 -11.32 22.71 0.50
CA GLN A 352 -11.75 24.07 0.85
C GLN A 352 -11.10 24.60 2.13
N ASN A 353 -9.81 24.33 2.31
CA ASN A 353 -9.06 24.67 3.53
C ASN A 353 -9.68 24.06 4.81
N GLY A 354 -10.39 22.97 4.66
CA GLY A 354 -11.10 22.30 5.74
C GLY A 354 -10.26 21.23 6.44
N THR A 355 -10.86 20.66 7.47
CA THR A 355 -10.35 19.47 8.18
C THR A 355 -11.48 18.47 8.37
N ARG A 356 -11.14 17.21 8.57
CA ARG A 356 -12.08 16.13 8.90
C ARG A 356 -11.53 15.26 10.00
N SER A 357 -12.40 14.59 10.76
CA SER A 357 -12.03 13.71 11.89
C SER A 357 -12.56 12.28 11.74
N ASP A 358 -12.93 11.88 10.52
CA ASP A 358 -13.57 10.60 10.20
C ASP A 358 -12.80 9.79 9.14
N PHE A 359 -11.52 10.13 8.91
CA PHE A 359 -10.70 9.43 7.91
C PHE A 359 -10.18 8.11 8.45
N GLY A 360 -10.09 7.09 7.59
CA GLY A 360 -9.72 5.73 7.98
C GLY A 360 -9.37 4.85 6.80
N GLY A 361 -9.54 3.52 6.96
CA GLY A 361 -9.10 2.53 5.99
C GLY A 361 -7.58 2.37 5.97
N THR A 362 -7.08 1.44 5.18
CA THR A 362 -5.64 1.37 4.89
C THR A 362 -5.16 2.62 4.16
N SER A 363 -6.08 3.43 3.62
CA SER A 363 -5.81 4.77 3.08
C SER A 363 -5.27 5.76 4.10
N ALA A 364 -5.58 5.60 5.39
CA ALA A 364 -5.02 6.45 6.45
C ALA A 364 -3.70 5.91 6.98
N SER A 365 -3.55 4.59 7.10
CA SER A 365 -2.32 3.96 7.62
C SER A 365 -1.13 4.09 6.66
N THR A 366 -1.37 3.99 5.37
CA THR A 366 -0.32 4.03 4.35
C THR A 366 0.44 5.36 4.31
N PRO A 367 -0.22 6.55 4.33
CA PRO A 367 0.47 7.82 4.38
C PRO A 367 1.27 8.02 5.67
N MET A 368 0.85 7.42 6.78
CA MET A 368 1.61 7.47 8.02
C MET A 368 2.98 6.79 7.88
N VAL A 369 3.03 5.62 7.25
CA VAL A 369 4.29 4.92 6.97
C VAL A 369 5.13 5.69 5.95
N SER A 370 4.52 6.30 4.93
CA SER A 370 5.23 7.18 4.01
C SER A 370 5.87 8.37 4.73
N GLY A 371 5.19 8.94 5.71
CA GLY A 371 5.76 9.98 6.57
C GLY A 371 6.94 9.47 7.40
N VAL A 372 6.84 8.29 8.02
CA VAL A 372 7.96 7.66 8.75
C VAL A 372 9.16 7.45 7.84
N ILE A 373 8.96 6.98 6.61
CA ILE A 373 10.02 6.85 5.61
C ILE A 373 10.64 8.21 5.28
N GLY A 374 9.83 9.26 5.20
CA GLY A 374 10.29 10.64 5.03
C GLY A 374 11.26 11.06 6.13
N LEU A 375 10.92 10.78 7.40
CA LEU A 375 11.80 11.04 8.54
C LEU A 375 13.11 10.21 8.48
N MET A 376 13.03 8.93 8.10
CA MET A 376 14.22 8.07 7.92
C MET A 376 15.17 8.61 6.86
N LEU A 377 14.63 8.99 5.69
CA LEU A 377 15.43 9.51 4.58
C LEU A 377 16.02 10.90 4.87
N SER A 378 15.33 11.72 5.65
CA SER A 378 15.86 12.99 6.15
C SER A 378 17.01 12.77 7.12
N ALA A 379 16.93 11.74 7.96
CA ALA A 379 18.02 11.36 8.88
C ALA A 379 19.23 10.76 8.15
N ASN A 380 19.01 10.05 7.04
CA ASN A 380 20.05 9.44 6.22
C ASN A 380 19.62 9.30 4.75
N SER A 381 19.99 10.26 3.93
CA SER A 381 19.66 10.29 2.49
C SER A 381 20.36 9.19 1.65
N ASN A 382 21.30 8.45 2.24
CA ASN A 382 22.00 7.34 1.58
C ASN A 382 21.28 6.01 1.64
N LEU A 383 20.21 5.90 2.41
CA LEU A 383 19.41 4.69 2.46
C LEU A 383 18.88 4.32 1.08
N SER A 384 19.05 3.07 0.69
CA SER A 384 18.39 2.47 -0.46
C SER A 384 16.94 2.09 -0.14
N TRP A 385 16.14 1.77 -1.14
CA TRP A 385 14.80 1.23 -0.97
C TRP A 385 14.79 -0.07 -0.14
N ARG A 386 15.85 -0.88 -0.26
CA ARG A 386 16.04 -2.11 0.52
C ARG A 386 16.34 -1.82 1.98
N ASP A 387 17.22 -0.85 2.25
CA ASP A 387 17.54 -0.42 3.61
C ASP A 387 16.30 0.02 4.36
N VAL A 388 15.45 0.82 3.71
CA VAL A 388 14.18 1.30 4.29
C VAL A 388 13.28 0.13 4.69
N ARG A 389 13.10 -0.87 3.80
CA ARG A 389 12.33 -2.08 4.09
C ARG A 389 12.88 -2.84 5.29
N ILE A 390 14.19 -3.06 5.32
CA ILE A 390 14.85 -3.83 6.39
C ILE A 390 14.75 -3.09 7.72
N ILE A 391 14.98 -1.78 7.74
CA ILE A 391 14.88 -0.97 8.96
C ILE A 391 13.45 -0.98 9.50
N LEU A 392 12.44 -0.75 8.65
CA LEU A 392 11.03 -0.81 9.06
C LEU A 392 10.70 -2.15 9.70
N ALA A 393 11.09 -3.27 9.06
CA ALA A 393 10.84 -4.61 9.62
C ALA A 393 11.55 -4.85 10.96
N GLN A 394 12.76 -4.33 11.13
CA GLN A 394 13.56 -4.55 12.35
C GLN A 394 13.14 -3.65 13.51
N THR A 395 12.52 -2.51 13.22
CA THR A 395 12.15 -1.51 14.22
C THR A 395 10.66 -1.47 14.50
N ALA A 396 9.85 -2.21 13.73
CA ALA A 396 8.42 -2.30 13.93
C ALA A 396 8.10 -2.79 15.35
N ARG A 397 7.14 -2.13 15.97
CA ARG A 397 6.70 -2.46 17.34
C ARG A 397 5.63 -3.54 17.29
N LYS A 398 5.82 -4.61 18.06
CA LYS A 398 4.80 -5.65 18.25
C LYS A 398 3.58 -5.03 18.95
N ASN A 399 2.48 -4.90 18.23
CA ASN A 399 1.16 -4.53 18.75
C ASN A 399 0.37 -5.79 19.10
N ASP A 400 -0.82 -5.64 19.70
CA ASP A 400 -1.70 -6.78 20.05
C ASP A 400 -0.89 -8.01 20.51
N ALA A 401 -0.15 -7.83 21.58
CA ALA A 401 0.84 -8.82 22.03
C ALA A 401 0.21 -10.16 22.44
N ALA A 402 -1.11 -10.20 22.67
CA ALA A 402 -1.87 -11.39 23.03
C ALA A 402 -2.32 -12.21 21.80
N ASP A 403 -2.23 -11.67 20.58
CA ASP A 403 -2.57 -12.44 19.37
C ASP A 403 -1.65 -13.66 19.24
N SER A 404 -2.26 -14.85 19.22
CA SER A 404 -1.54 -16.12 19.16
C SER A 404 -0.86 -16.41 17.82
N ALA A 405 -1.17 -15.64 16.78
CA ALA A 405 -0.57 -15.78 15.44
C ALA A 405 0.84 -15.16 15.31
N TRP A 406 1.31 -14.45 16.35
CA TRP A 406 2.68 -13.97 16.36
C TRP A 406 3.70 -15.10 16.38
N VAL A 407 4.57 -15.16 15.39
CA VAL A 407 5.67 -16.11 15.28
C VAL A 407 7.00 -15.36 15.21
N THR A 408 8.04 -15.92 15.81
CA THR A 408 9.40 -15.36 15.71
C THR A 408 10.27 -16.29 14.87
N SER A 409 10.92 -15.73 13.84
CA SER A 409 11.91 -16.43 13.00
C SER A 409 13.07 -15.49 12.69
N SER A 410 14.29 -16.02 12.68
CA SER A 410 15.52 -15.26 12.35
C SER A 410 15.67 -13.93 13.10
N GLY A 411 15.19 -13.89 14.34
CA GLY A 411 15.26 -12.72 15.23
C GLY A 411 14.18 -11.66 14.99
N LEU A 412 13.23 -11.91 14.10
CA LEU A 412 12.11 -11.01 13.79
C LEU A 412 10.77 -11.67 14.15
N HIS A 413 9.87 -10.90 14.73
CA HIS A 413 8.47 -11.32 14.90
C HIS A 413 7.69 -11.00 13.63
N PHE A 414 6.67 -11.81 13.33
CA PHE A 414 5.78 -11.64 12.19
C PHE A 414 4.38 -12.16 12.51
N ASN A 415 3.37 -11.51 11.95
CA ASN A 415 1.98 -11.93 12.02
C ASN A 415 1.31 -11.59 10.67
N ASP A 416 0.53 -12.50 10.11
CA ASP A 416 -0.10 -12.28 8.79
C ASP A 416 -1.10 -11.10 8.78
N LYS A 417 -1.61 -10.66 9.95
CA LYS A 417 -2.44 -9.46 10.11
C LYS A 417 -1.62 -8.16 10.16
N TYR A 418 -0.41 -8.23 10.75
CA TYR A 418 0.34 -7.05 11.15
C TYR A 418 1.72 -6.93 10.50
N GLY A 419 2.11 -7.87 9.63
CA GLY A 419 3.47 -7.93 9.12
C GLY A 419 4.48 -8.03 10.26
N PHE A 420 5.49 -7.15 10.27
CA PHE A 420 6.45 -7.04 11.37
C PHE A 420 5.94 -6.14 12.53
N GLY A 421 4.71 -5.63 12.48
CA GLY A 421 4.10 -4.79 13.52
C GLY A 421 3.90 -3.35 13.09
N VAL A 422 3.59 -2.47 14.04
CA VAL A 422 3.37 -1.04 13.80
C VAL A 422 4.69 -0.31 13.59
N ALA A 423 4.76 0.53 12.57
CA ALA A 423 5.92 1.38 12.30
C ALA A 423 6.24 2.28 13.51
N ASP A 424 7.49 2.26 13.96
CA ASP A 424 8.00 3.09 15.06
C ASP A 424 8.94 4.15 14.50
N ALA A 425 8.47 5.39 14.35
CA ALA A 425 9.23 6.46 13.75
C ALA A 425 10.52 6.77 14.52
N LEU A 426 10.46 6.76 15.84
CA LEU A 426 11.66 7.05 16.67
C LEU A 426 12.72 5.97 16.50
N ALA A 427 12.34 4.70 16.59
CA ALA A 427 13.25 3.58 16.43
C ALA A 427 13.83 3.53 15.00
N ALA A 428 12.98 3.70 13.99
CA ALA A 428 13.37 3.69 12.58
C ALA A 428 14.36 4.84 12.26
N VAL A 429 14.09 6.06 12.71
CA VAL A 429 14.98 7.22 12.52
C VAL A 429 16.32 7.01 13.23
N ASN A 430 16.33 6.53 14.46
CA ASN A 430 17.56 6.28 15.20
C ASN A 430 18.40 5.20 14.53
N GLN A 431 17.80 4.13 14.03
CA GLN A 431 18.53 3.10 13.30
C GLN A 431 19.03 3.61 11.95
N ALA A 432 18.24 4.41 11.23
CA ALA A 432 18.59 5.02 9.96
C ALA A 432 19.87 5.85 10.03
N LYS A 433 20.06 6.63 11.10
CA LYS A 433 21.24 7.49 11.30
C LYS A 433 22.57 6.74 11.26
N THR A 434 22.61 5.52 11.74
CA THR A 434 23.84 4.72 11.86
C THR A 434 23.86 3.53 10.90
N TRP A 435 22.87 3.44 10.00
CA TRP A 435 22.73 2.32 9.10
C TRP A 435 23.83 2.26 8.03
N THR A 436 24.44 1.10 7.89
CA THR A 436 25.31 0.81 6.74
C THR A 436 24.46 0.21 5.62
N THR A 437 24.43 0.89 4.49
CA THR A 437 23.58 0.48 3.36
C THR A 437 23.94 -0.90 2.81
N VAL A 438 22.92 -1.68 2.49
CA VAL A 438 23.07 -2.95 1.74
C VAL A 438 23.13 -2.71 0.23
N GLY A 439 22.96 -1.45 -0.21
CA GLY A 439 22.94 -1.03 -1.61
C GLY A 439 21.56 -1.11 -2.26
N GLY A 440 21.47 -0.57 -3.47
CA GLY A 440 20.26 -0.57 -4.28
C GLY A 440 20.02 -1.91 -5.03
N SER A 441 19.25 -1.84 -6.12
CA SER A 441 18.89 -3.02 -6.93
C SER A 441 20.11 -3.71 -7.57
N ASN A 442 21.19 -3.00 -7.82
CA ASN A 442 22.43 -3.54 -8.40
C ASN A 442 23.20 -4.48 -7.47
N THR A 443 22.94 -4.47 -6.17
CA THR A 443 23.54 -5.37 -5.18
C THR A 443 22.57 -6.47 -4.73
N LEU A 444 21.31 -6.43 -5.19
CA LEU A 444 20.30 -7.43 -4.88
C LEU A 444 20.64 -8.73 -5.63
N LYS A 445 20.81 -9.79 -4.87
CA LYS A 445 20.99 -11.14 -5.44
C LYS A 445 19.63 -11.78 -5.65
N THR A 446 19.52 -12.58 -6.71
CA THR A 446 18.31 -13.31 -7.04
C THR A 446 18.66 -14.77 -7.34
N CYS A 447 17.89 -15.67 -6.77
CA CYS A 447 17.91 -17.09 -7.08
C CYS A 447 16.55 -17.45 -7.69
N ASP A 448 16.56 -17.79 -8.97
CA ASP A 448 15.38 -18.23 -9.71
C ASP A 448 15.40 -19.75 -9.85
N ILE A 449 14.43 -20.43 -9.23
CA ILE A 449 14.32 -21.89 -9.27
C ILE A 449 13.52 -22.32 -10.51
N GLY A 450 12.91 -21.36 -11.21
CA GLY A 450 12.03 -21.62 -12.35
C GLY A 450 10.75 -22.35 -11.95
N THR A 451 9.90 -22.58 -12.95
CA THR A 451 8.61 -23.25 -12.76
C THR A 451 8.78 -24.77 -12.93
N GLN A 452 8.29 -25.53 -11.96
CA GLN A 452 8.31 -26.99 -11.96
C GLN A 452 6.90 -27.53 -12.13
N THR A 453 6.72 -28.46 -13.05
CA THR A 453 5.47 -29.20 -13.21
C THR A 453 5.33 -30.23 -12.11
N VAL A 454 4.20 -30.25 -11.41
CA VAL A 454 3.91 -31.22 -10.34
C VAL A 454 2.75 -32.14 -10.67
N SER A 455 1.73 -31.66 -11.38
CA SER A 455 0.55 -32.41 -11.85
C SER A 455 -0.13 -33.25 -10.74
N LEU A 456 -0.33 -32.66 -9.57
CA LEU A 456 -0.94 -33.31 -8.41
C LEU A 456 -2.44 -33.05 -8.35
N ALA A 457 -3.22 -34.11 -8.15
CA ALA A 457 -4.65 -33.93 -7.84
C ALA A 457 -4.83 -33.22 -6.50
N ILE A 458 -5.79 -32.29 -6.43
CA ILE A 458 -6.26 -31.66 -5.19
C ILE A 458 -7.65 -32.25 -4.91
N PRO A 459 -7.77 -33.31 -4.10
CA PRO A 459 -9.06 -33.89 -3.77
C PRO A 459 -9.79 -33.03 -2.75
N ASP A 460 -11.12 -33.07 -2.77
CA ASP A 460 -12.02 -32.43 -1.82
C ASP A 460 -11.58 -32.64 -0.36
N LEU A 461 -11.48 -31.57 0.41
CA LEU A 461 -11.08 -31.53 1.83
C LEU A 461 -9.71 -32.14 2.14
N GLN A 462 -8.81 -32.21 1.17
CA GLN A 462 -7.47 -32.77 1.36
C GLN A 462 -6.35 -31.75 1.08
N SER A 463 -5.14 -32.18 1.40
CA SER A 463 -3.93 -31.38 1.16
C SER A 463 -2.91 -32.18 0.34
N LYS A 464 -2.15 -31.48 -0.48
CA LYS A 464 -0.97 -32.00 -1.20
C LYS A 464 0.23 -31.09 -0.97
N SER A 465 1.42 -31.68 -0.96
CA SER A 465 2.67 -30.94 -0.82
C SER A 465 3.67 -31.35 -1.88
N ALA A 466 4.45 -30.38 -2.35
CA ALA A 466 5.59 -30.60 -3.23
C ALA A 466 6.74 -29.67 -2.81
N GLY A 467 7.98 -30.14 -2.92
CA GLY A 467 9.13 -29.37 -2.47
C GLY A 467 10.31 -29.41 -3.44
N PHE A 468 11.20 -28.43 -3.28
CA PHE A 468 12.48 -28.32 -3.98
C PHE A 468 13.62 -28.28 -2.98
N ASN A 469 14.76 -28.87 -3.36
CA ASN A 469 16.00 -28.57 -2.67
C ASN A 469 16.70 -27.42 -3.38
N VAL A 470 16.65 -26.24 -2.77
CA VAL A 470 17.22 -25.00 -3.29
C VAL A 470 18.70 -24.92 -2.93
N ASN A 471 19.55 -24.66 -3.91
CA ASN A 471 20.98 -24.43 -3.72
C ASN A 471 21.36 -23.00 -4.14
N CYS A 472 21.18 -22.05 -3.22
CA CYS A 472 21.49 -20.63 -3.43
C CYS A 472 22.40 -20.09 -2.32
N PRO A 473 23.65 -20.54 -2.22
CA PRO A 473 24.56 -20.17 -1.12
C PRO A 473 24.95 -18.69 -1.14
N SER A 474 24.71 -18.00 -2.24
CA SER A 474 24.98 -16.55 -2.36
C SER A 474 23.97 -15.69 -1.60
N ILE A 475 22.78 -16.22 -1.26
CA ILE A 475 21.75 -15.53 -0.49
C ILE A 475 21.71 -16.12 0.91
N THR A 476 22.41 -15.45 1.83
CA THR A 476 22.47 -15.83 3.24
C THR A 476 21.38 -15.14 4.08
N LYS A 477 20.80 -14.06 3.54
CA LYS A 477 19.70 -13.31 4.14
C LYS A 477 18.66 -12.96 3.08
N ILE A 478 17.53 -13.61 3.14
CA ILE A 478 16.37 -13.34 2.28
C ILE A 478 15.80 -11.95 2.60
N GLU A 479 15.33 -11.26 1.56
CA GLU A 479 14.60 -9.99 1.67
C GLU A 479 13.17 -10.07 1.14
N PHE A 480 12.93 -10.92 0.13
CA PHE A 480 11.61 -11.14 -0.44
C PHE A 480 11.57 -12.49 -1.19
N ILE A 481 10.41 -13.12 -1.20
CA ILE A 481 10.14 -14.32 -1.98
C ILE A 481 8.95 -14.07 -2.90
N GLU A 482 9.09 -14.43 -4.17
CA GLU A 482 7.99 -14.56 -5.13
C GLU A 482 7.71 -16.04 -5.34
N VAL A 483 6.45 -16.45 -5.29
CA VAL A 483 6.01 -17.81 -5.62
C VAL A 483 5.06 -17.74 -6.80
N SER A 484 5.40 -18.41 -7.90
CA SER A 484 4.50 -18.61 -9.02
C SER A 484 3.69 -19.88 -8.82
N PHE A 485 2.39 -19.82 -9.10
CA PHE A 485 1.47 -20.91 -8.86
C PHE A 485 0.44 -21.05 -9.98
N THR A 486 0.21 -22.29 -10.42
CA THR A 486 -0.82 -22.62 -11.42
C THR A 486 -1.64 -23.81 -10.96
N SER A 487 -2.93 -23.64 -10.87
CA SER A 487 -3.89 -24.73 -10.63
C SER A 487 -5.19 -24.48 -11.37
N VAL A 488 -5.93 -25.56 -11.60
CA VAL A 488 -7.33 -25.56 -12.02
C VAL A 488 -8.12 -26.20 -10.89
N HIS A 489 -9.18 -25.57 -10.44
CA HIS A 489 -10.04 -26.07 -9.37
C HIS A 489 -11.47 -25.60 -9.58
N GLU A 490 -12.47 -26.47 -9.41
CA GLU A 490 -13.89 -26.11 -9.57
C GLU A 490 -14.29 -24.92 -8.69
N TYR A 491 -13.65 -24.82 -7.53
CA TYR A 491 -13.85 -23.74 -6.55
C TYR A 491 -12.48 -23.26 -6.04
N ALA A 492 -11.78 -22.45 -6.83
CA ALA A 492 -10.43 -22.02 -6.48
C ALA A 492 -10.36 -21.16 -5.20
N GLY A 493 -11.49 -20.59 -4.77
CA GLY A 493 -11.63 -19.91 -3.48
C GLY A 493 -11.51 -20.85 -2.27
N ASP A 494 -11.67 -22.16 -2.43
CA ASP A 494 -11.53 -23.12 -1.33
C ASP A 494 -10.06 -23.41 -0.99
N LEU A 495 -9.13 -22.93 -1.82
CA LEU A 495 -7.71 -23.25 -1.68
C LEU A 495 -7.00 -22.37 -0.66
N LYS A 496 -6.35 -23.02 0.31
CA LYS A 496 -5.30 -22.43 1.15
C LYS A 496 -3.93 -22.85 0.64
N ILE A 497 -3.00 -21.90 0.50
CA ILE A 497 -1.65 -22.13 -0.03
C ILE A 497 -0.62 -21.65 0.99
N GLU A 498 0.30 -22.56 1.38
CA GLU A 498 1.28 -22.32 2.43
C GLU A 498 2.69 -22.68 1.94
N LEU A 499 3.64 -21.75 2.08
CA LEU A 499 5.07 -22.00 1.80
C LEU A 499 5.81 -22.24 3.11
N THR A 500 6.57 -23.35 3.19
CA THR A 500 7.41 -23.67 4.34
C THR A 500 8.88 -23.58 3.97
N SER A 501 9.65 -22.83 4.74
CA SER A 501 11.10 -22.66 4.56
C SER A 501 11.91 -23.85 5.11
N PRO A 502 13.21 -23.97 4.79
CA PRO A 502 14.09 -25.02 5.31
C PRO A 502 14.19 -25.10 6.83
N ILE A 503 13.94 -23.99 7.53
CA ILE A 503 13.94 -23.93 9.01
C ILE A 503 12.55 -24.10 9.63
N GLY A 504 11.52 -24.37 8.80
CA GLY A 504 10.16 -24.64 9.26
C GLY A 504 9.26 -23.42 9.40
N THR A 505 9.70 -22.21 8.99
CA THR A 505 8.83 -21.04 8.97
C THR A 505 7.76 -21.19 7.88
N VAL A 506 6.48 -21.01 8.26
CA VAL A 506 5.34 -21.11 7.35
C VAL A 506 4.84 -19.74 6.97
N SER A 507 4.67 -19.49 5.68
CA SER A 507 4.09 -18.29 5.09
C SER A 507 2.75 -18.65 4.45
N GLU A 508 1.64 -18.06 4.88
CA GLU A 508 0.34 -18.22 4.27
C GLU A 508 0.22 -17.30 3.06
N LEU A 509 0.28 -17.87 1.86
CA LEU A 509 0.26 -17.12 0.61
C LEU A 509 -1.16 -16.82 0.12
N ALA A 510 -2.09 -17.73 0.38
CA ALA A 510 -3.50 -17.59 0.08
C ALA A 510 -4.36 -18.21 1.17
N THR A 511 -5.44 -17.52 1.52
CA THR A 511 -6.51 -17.99 2.39
C THR A 511 -7.62 -18.61 1.56
N ALA A 512 -8.39 -19.55 2.13
CA ALA A 512 -9.68 -19.91 1.56
C ALA A 512 -10.63 -18.70 1.66
N ARG A 513 -11.39 -18.42 0.59
CA ARG A 513 -12.19 -17.19 0.48
C ARG A 513 -13.45 -17.38 -0.33
N VAL A 514 -14.36 -16.46 -0.16
CA VAL A 514 -15.49 -16.23 -1.06
C VAL A 514 -15.16 -15.01 -1.91
N CYS A 515 -15.54 -15.01 -3.17
CA CYS A 515 -15.42 -13.87 -4.05
C CYS A 515 -16.79 -13.36 -4.50
N LYS A 516 -16.83 -12.08 -4.84
CA LYS A 516 -18.02 -11.41 -5.34
C LYS A 516 -17.89 -11.18 -6.83
N LEU A 517 -18.76 -11.82 -7.60
CA LEU A 517 -18.84 -11.65 -9.04
C LEU A 517 -19.61 -10.38 -9.43
N ASN A 518 -19.39 -9.93 -10.67
CA ASN A 518 -20.21 -8.88 -11.27
C ASN A 518 -21.70 -9.25 -11.17
N GLY A 519 -22.53 -8.36 -10.60
CA GLY A 519 -23.93 -8.63 -10.32
C GLY A 519 -24.24 -8.95 -8.85
N GLY A 520 -23.22 -9.01 -7.98
CA GLY A 520 -23.38 -9.09 -6.53
C GLY A 520 -23.49 -10.49 -5.95
N ASN A 521 -23.45 -11.54 -6.77
CA ASN A 521 -23.46 -12.92 -6.30
C ASN A 521 -22.13 -13.30 -5.69
N THR A 522 -22.16 -14.01 -4.56
CA THR A 522 -20.97 -14.57 -3.91
C THR A 522 -20.79 -16.03 -4.29
N THR A 523 -19.55 -16.46 -4.46
CA THR A 523 -19.17 -17.82 -4.84
C THR A 523 -17.77 -18.14 -4.32
N THR A 524 -17.42 -19.42 -4.26
CA THR A 524 -16.02 -19.87 -4.10
C THR A 524 -15.38 -20.25 -5.45
N ASP A 525 -16.12 -20.19 -6.55
CA ASP A 525 -15.56 -20.20 -7.91
C ASP A 525 -14.96 -18.83 -8.22
N CYS A 526 -13.73 -18.63 -7.74
CA CYS A 526 -12.98 -17.36 -7.84
C CYS A 526 -12.05 -17.31 -9.05
N GLY A 527 -12.18 -18.23 -9.99
CA GLY A 527 -11.31 -18.38 -11.14
C GLY A 527 -9.99 -19.09 -10.81
N ASP A 528 -9.43 -19.73 -11.83
CA ASP A 528 -8.19 -20.50 -11.72
C ASP A 528 -6.97 -19.64 -11.42
N TYR A 529 -5.99 -20.21 -10.72
CA TYR A 529 -4.65 -19.62 -10.62
C TYR A 529 -3.86 -19.92 -11.90
N THR A 530 -3.56 -18.89 -12.69
CA THR A 530 -2.78 -19.01 -13.91
C THR A 530 -1.49 -18.21 -13.79
N ASP A 531 -0.38 -18.88 -13.52
CA ASP A 531 0.94 -18.29 -13.23
C ASP A 531 0.85 -17.11 -12.24
N TRP A 532 -0.05 -17.23 -11.27
CA TRP A 532 -0.25 -16.19 -10.26
C TRP A 532 1.00 -16.03 -9.40
N LYS A 533 1.37 -14.80 -9.09
CA LYS A 533 2.52 -14.49 -8.25
C LYS A 533 2.03 -14.13 -6.84
N PHE A 534 2.57 -14.84 -5.86
CA PHE A 534 2.42 -14.46 -4.46
C PHE A 534 3.71 -13.83 -3.97
N GLY A 535 3.62 -12.81 -3.11
CA GLY A 535 4.73 -12.18 -2.42
C GLY A 535 4.84 -12.62 -0.97
N SER A 536 6.06 -12.72 -0.44
CA SER A 536 6.28 -12.93 0.99
C SER A 536 7.52 -12.20 1.50
N VAL A 537 7.35 -11.44 2.58
CA VAL A 537 8.44 -10.85 3.38
C VAL A 537 8.71 -11.63 4.66
N ARG A 538 7.88 -12.63 4.98
CA ARG A 538 7.93 -13.36 6.26
C ARG A 538 9.26 -14.06 6.52
N HIS A 539 9.98 -14.45 5.47
CA HIS A 539 11.27 -15.15 5.56
C HIS A 539 12.47 -14.19 5.63
N LEU A 540 12.24 -12.92 5.95
CA LEU A 540 13.31 -11.92 6.06
C LEU A 540 14.43 -12.41 6.98
N ASN A 541 15.67 -12.31 6.51
CA ASN A 541 16.90 -12.75 7.17
C ASN A 541 17.11 -14.28 7.28
N GLU A 542 16.23 -15.12 6.76
CA GLU A 542 16.50 -16.57 6.62
C GLU A 542 17.50 -16.86 5.51
N SER A 543 18.11 -18.04 5.52
CA SER A 543 18.96 -18.54 4.41
C SER A 543 18.10 -19.09 3.29
N ALA A 544 18.52 -18.86 2.04
CA ALA A 544 17.80 -19.34 0.86
C ALA A 544 17.96 -20.85 0.61
N SER A 545 19.11 -21.43 0.99
CA SER A 545 19.44 -22.83 0.67
C SER A 545 18.75 -23.83 1.58
N GLY A 546 18.28 -24.93 1.01
CA GLY A 546 17.62 -26.04 1.72
C GLY A 546 16.31 -26.45 1.06
N VAL A 547 15.54 -27.28 1.75
CA VAL A 547 14.27 -27.81 1.21
C VAL A 547 13.14 -26.82 1.51
N TRP A 548 12.54 -26.30 0.45
CA TRP A 548 11.33 -25.50 0.48
C TRP A 548 10.13 -26.35 0.08
N THR A 549 9.01 -26.20 0.77
CA THR A 549 7.80 -26.99 0.51
C THR A 549 6.60 -26.08 0.35
N LEU A 550 5.88 -26.22 -0.77
CA LEU A 550 4.56 -25.63 -0.95
C LEU A 550 3.49 -26.67 -0.62
N LYS A 551 2.50 -26.26 0.17
CA LYS A 551 1.34 -27.07 0.52
C LYS A 551 0.08 -26.38 0.01
N VAL A 552 -0.75 -27.12 -0.70
CA VAL A 552 -2.06 -26.70 -1.19
C VAL A 552 -3.11 -27.54 -0.47
N SER A 553 -4.08 -26.88 0.14
CA SER A 553 -5.15 -27.50 0.89
C SER A 553 -6.49 -27.03 0.36
N ASP A 554 -7.37 -27.95 0.04
CA ASP A 554 -8.80 -27.66 -0.12
C ASP A 554 -9.44 -27.61 1.26
N LYS A 555 -10.14 -26.52 1.58
CA LYS A 555 -10.66 -26.20 2.91
C LYS A 555 -12.17 -26.26 3.03
N LEU A 556 -12.89 -26.27 1.92
CA LEU A 556 -14.36 -26.29 1.89
C LEU A 556 -14.83 -27.53 1.13
N ALA A 557 -16.03 -28.02 1.49
CA ALA A 557 -16.59 -29.20 0.87
C ALA A 557 -17.11 -28.89 -0.55
N GLN A 558 -17.00 -29.85 -1.41
CA GLN A 558 -17.32 -29.86 -2.84
C GLN A 558 -16.18 -29.36 -3.71
N GLY A 559 -16.03 -30.01 -4.84
CA GLY A 559 -15.03 -29.68 -5.84
C GLY A 559 -13.75 -30.46 -5.69
N SER A 560 -13.00 -30.41 -6.74
CA SER A 560 -11.66 -31.00 -6.83
C SER A 560 -10.88 -30.27 -7.91
N GLY A 561 -9.57 -30.45 -7.92
CA GLY A 561 -8.74 -29.76 -8.87
C GLY A 561 -7.43 -30.45 -9.19
N THR A 562 -6.58 -29.75 -9.91
CA THR A 562 -5.23 -30.16 -10.23
C THR A 562 -4.26 -29.01 -10.01
N TRP A 563 -3.29 -29.22 -9.14
CA TRP A 563 -2.12 -28.36 -9.02
C TRP A 563 -1.16 -28.70 -10.16
N LYS A 564 -1.02 -27.80 -11.12
CA LYS A 564 -0.26 -28.02 -12.35
C LYS A 564 1.22 -27.78 -12.17
N SER A 565 1.55 -26.61 -11.59
CA SER A 565 2.96 -26.21 -11.46
C SER A 565 3.14 -25.15 -10.37
N TRP A 566 4.37 -25.00 -9.90
CA TRP A 566 4.80 -23.85 -9.09
C TRP A 566 6.29 -23.57 -9.29
N GLY A 567 6.69 -22.38 -8.97
CA GLY A 567 8.07 -21.94 -9.02
C GLY A 567 8.34 -20.92 -7.92
N MET A 568 9.61 -20.60 -7.72
CA MET A 568 9.99 -19.67 -6.67
C MET A 568 11.19 -18.84 -7.10
N ARG A 569 11.14 -17.56 -6.75
CA ARG A 569 12.25 -16.63 -6.91
C ARG A 569 12.56 -16.01 -5.55
N ILE A 570 13.81 -16.14 -5.12
CA ILE A 570 14.27 -15.63 -3.81
C ILE A 570 15.20 -14.47 -4.06
N HIS A 571 14.91 -13.35 -3.42
CA HIS A 571 15.70 -12.12 -3.45
C HIS A 571 16.34 -11.88 -2.10
N GLY A 572 17.63 -11.45 -2.11
CA GLY A 572 18.32 -11.19 -0.85
C GLY A 572 19.78 -10.77 -0.99
N ARG A 573 20.54 -10.96 0.07
CA ARG A 573 21.96 -10.59 0.19
C ARG A 573 22.79 -11.68 0.83
#